data_ce4c22a5b883727083929e718d4eeb3d
#
_entry.id   ce4c22a5b883727083929e718d4eeb3d
#
_cell.length_a   1.000
_cell.length_b   1.000
_cell.length_c   1.000
_cell.angle_alpha   90.00
_cell.angle_beta   90.00
_cell.angle_gamma   90.00
#
_symmetry.space_group_name_H-M   'P 1'
#
loop_
_entity.id
_entity.type
_entity.pdbx_description
1 polymer ?
#
loop_
_entity_poly.entity_id
_entity_poly.type
_entity_poly.pdbx_seq_one_letter_code
_entity_poly.pdbx_strand_id
1 'polypeptide(L)'
;VNTEVLKQVIFEEKERGATIIFSDHVMTNVEELCDDILMIRDGSVVLSGPVQEVRNSYGKTRLFVSNDFSKEELEALPHVTKVSMTKQGTWKLILDDASAGPELFDRLTKGHYLATFDHQAPTIDEIFKLESGVEV
;
A
#
# COMPACT_ATOMS: atom_id res chain seq x y z
N VAL A 1 21.93 15.70 -2.63
CA VAL A 1 20.75 16.56 -2.69
C VAL A 1 19.88 16.29 -1.49
N ASN A 2 19.49 17.34 -0.80
CA ASN A 2 18.60 17.20 0.35
C ASN A 2 17.16 17.03 -0.13
N THR A 3 16.66 15.80 -0.07
CA THR A 3 15.32 15.44 -0.51
C THR A 3 14.23 16.22 0.23
N GLU A 4 14.43 16.50 1.51
CA GLU A 4 13.45 17.25 2.32
C GLU A 4 13.31 18.69 1.84
N VAL A 5 14.39 19.35 1.41
CA VAL A 5 14.34 20.70 0.85
C VAL A 5 13.58 20.69 -0.46
N LEU A 6 13.82 19.69 -1.32
CA LEU A 6 13.12 19.56 -2.59
C LEU A 6 11.61 19.35 -2.36
N LYS A 7 11.23 18.50 -1.43
CA LYS A 7 9.82 18.27 -1.07
C LYS A 7 9.16 19.56 -0.59
N GLN A 8 9.85 20.31 0.25
CA GLN A 8 9.35 21.59 0.77
C GLN A 8 9.09 22.59 -0.38
N VAL A 9 10.01 22.70 -1.31
CA VAL A 9 9.85 23.59 -2.47
C VAL A 9 8.65 23.18 -3.32
N ILE A 10 8.47 21.88 -3.55
CA ILE A 10 7.34 21.36 -4.32
C ILE A 10 6.01 21.72 -3.62
N PHE A 11 5.91 21.49 -2.32
CA PHE A 11 4.70 21.82 -1.56
C PHE A 11 4.40 23.33 -1.58
N GLU A 12 5.41 24.16 -1.42
CA GLU A 12 5.26 25.61 -1.48
C GLU A 12 4.74 26.09 -2.84
N GLU A 13 5.30 25.58 -3.92
CA GLU A 13 4.86 25.94 -5.27
C GLU A 13 3.44 25.44 -5.55
N LYS A 14 3.10 24.26 -5.06
CA LYS A 14 1.74 23.72 -5.16
C LYS A 14 0.71 24.61 -4.45
N GLU A 15 1.04 25.10 -3.25
CA GLU A 15 0.19 26.01 -2.51
C GLU A 15 -0.02 27.34 -3.22
N ARG A 16 0.92 27.75 -4.04
CA ARG A 16 0.79 28.95 -4.91
C ARG A 16 -0.10 28.70 -6.12
N GLY A 17 -0.59 27.49 -6.32
CA GLY A 17 -1.43 27.14 -7.45
C GLY A 17 -0.68 26.62 -8.66
N ALA A 18 0.60 26.33 -8.54
CA ALA A 18 1.39 25.77 -9.63
C ALA A 18 1.00 24.31 -9.92
N THR A 19 1.03 23.95 -11.20
CA THR A 19 0.96 22.54 -11.62
C THR A 19 2.38 22.04 -11.80
N ILE A 20 2.72 20.96 -11.09
CA ILE A 20 4.06 20.42 -11.07
C ILE A 20 4.06 19.01 -11.67
N ILE A 21 4.93 18.79 -12.65
CA ILE A 21 5.12 17.48 -13.28
C ILE A 21 6.56 17.06 -13.04
N PHE A 22 6.76 15.86 -12.50
CA PHE A 22 8.10 15.31 -12.33
C PHE A 22 8.08 13.79 -12.51
N SER A 23 9.27 13.25 -12.77
CA SER A 23 9.47 11.80 -12.87
C SER A 23 10.29 11.33 -11.68
N ASP A 24 9.91 10.21 -11.11
CA ASP A 24 10.67 9.58 -10.03
C ASP A 24 10.52 8.07 -10.16
N HIS A 25 11.57 7.36 -9.75
CA HIS A 25 11.57 5.91 -9.67
C HIS A 25 11.51 5.41 -8.22
N VAL A 26 11.52 6.33 -7.25
CA VAL A 26 11.36 6.01 -5.83
C VAL A 26 9.89 6.18 -5.48
N MET A 27 9.18 5.06 -5.37
CA MET A 27 7.72 5.07 -5.26
C MET A 27 7.20 5.69 -3.98
N THR A 28 7.96 5.68 -2.89
CA THR A 28 7.58 6.36 -1.65
C THR A 28 7.51 7.88 -1.85
N ASN A 29 8.42 8.46 -2.66
CA ASN A 29 8.37 9.86 -3.02
C ASN A 29 7.12 10.16 -3.87
N VAL A 30 6.79 9.27 -4.79
CA VAL A 30 5.61 9.41 -5.64
C VAL A 30 4.35 9.46 -4.79
N GLU A 31 4.18 8.53 -3.84
CA GLU A 31 3.00 8.52 -2.96
C GLU A 31 2.92 9.78 -2.09
N GLU A 32 4.05 10.25 -1.60
CA GLU A 32 4.08 11.39 -0.70
C GLU A 32 3.82 12.72 -1.41
N LEU A 33 4.32 12.88 -2.63
CA LEU A 33 4.32 14.17 -3.33
C LEU A 33 3.21 14.32 -4.37
N CYS A 34 2.75 13.22 -4.97
CA CYS A 34 1.83 13.29 -6.09
C CYS A 34 0.37 13.24 -5.67
N ASP A 35 -0.46 14.02 -6.35
CA ASP A 35 -1.92 13.89 -6.29
C ASP A 35 -2.38 12.85 -7.31
N ASP A 36 -1.79 12.91 -8.51
CA ASP A 36 -2.08 12.01 -9.63
C ASP A 36 -0.80 11.37 -10.13
N ILE A 37 -0.92 10.16 -10.65
CA ILE A 37 0.21 9.43 -11.22
C ILE A 37 -0.14 8.93 -12.62
N LEU A 38 0.91 8.74 -13.39
CA LEU A 38 0.85 8.09 -14.71
C LEU A 38 2.04 7.16 -14.79
N MET A 39 1.78 5.88 -14.98
CA MET A 39 2.82 4.86 -15.10
C MET A 39 2.96 4.43 -16.56
N ILE A 40 4.17 4.50 -17.07
CA ILE A 40 4.50 4.14 -18.46
C ILE A 40 5.40 2.91 -18.44
N ARG A 41 5.11 1.95 -19.31
CA ARG A 41 5.95 0.79 -19.56
C ARG A 41 5.92 0.47 -21.05
N ASP A 42 7.11 0.29 -21.63
CA ASP A 42 7.28 -0.04 -23.06
C ASP A 42 6.52 0.93 -23.98
N GLY A 43 6.57 2.23 -23.66
CA GLY A 43 5.94 3.28 -24.45
C GLY A 43 4.42 3.40 -24.31
N SER A 44 3.80 2.61 -23.42
CA SER A 44 2.36 2.62 -23.22
C SER A 44 2.01 2.99 -21.79
N VAL A 45 0.88 3.66 -21.62
CA VAL A 45 0.34 3.97 -20.27
C VAL A 45 -0.24 2.70 -19.68
N VAL A 46 0.31 2.27 -18.54
CA VAL A 46 -0.15 1.08 -17.81
C VAL A 46 -1.30 1.43 -16.88
N LEU A 47 -1.17 2.55 -16.18
CA LEU A 47 -2.20 3.08 -15.30
C LEU A 47 -2.05 4.59 -15.17
N SER A 48 -3.14 5.25 -14.82
CA SER A 48 -3.13 6.70 -14.56
C SER A 48 -4.33 7.07 -13.68
N GLY A 49 -4.20 8.17 -12.95
CA GLY A 49 -5.27 8.73 -12.15
C GLY A 49 -4.82 9.22 -10.78
N PRO A 50 -5.78 9.67 -9.96
CA PRO A 50 -5.49 10.02 -8.57
C PRO A 50 -4.89 8.83 -7.81
N VAL A 51 -3.88 9.11 -6.99
CA VAL A 51 -3.13 8.06 -6.27
C VAL A 51 -4.04 7.12 -5.50
N GLN A 52 -5.00 7.66 -4.75
CA GLN A 52 -5.89 6.83 -3.94
C GLN A 52 -6.85 5.99 -4.79
N GLU A 53 -7.32 6.53 -5.90
CA GLU A 53 -8.18 5.76 -6.81
C GLU A 53 -7.41 4.62 -7.47
N VAL A 54 -6.16 4.86 -7.86
CA VAL A 54 -5.29 3.82 -8.40
C VAL A 54 -5.08 2.71 -7.37
N ARG A 55 -4.76 3.08 -6.13
CA ARG A 55 -4.60 2.10 -5.05
C ARG A 55 -5.88 1.30 -4.81
N ASN A 56 -7.00 1.99 -4.69
CA ASN A 56 -8.29 1.36 -4.40
C ASN A 56 -8.76 0.45 -5.54
N SER A 57 -8.35 0.70 -6.78
CA SER A 57 -8.72 -0.15 -7.91
C SER A 57 -8.16 -1.58 -7.79
N TYR A 58 -7.11 -1.77 -7.00
CA TYR A 58 -6.52 -3.08 -6.72
C TYR A 58 -7.21 -3.81 -5.57
N GLY A 59 -8.12 -3.14 -4.85
CA GLY A 59 -8.82 -3.70 -3.70
C GLY A 59 -7.97 -3.74 -2.44
N LYS A 60 -8.64 -3.80 -1.29
CA LYS A 60 -7.96 -3.84 0.03
C LYS A 60 -7.46 -5.25 0.32
N THR A 61 -6.33 -5.61 -0.26
CA THR A 61 -5.72 -6.94 -0.15
C THR A 61 -4.55 -6.99 0.81
N ARG A 62 -4.33 -5.93 1.58
CA ARG A 62 -3.28 -5.88 2.60
C ARG A 62 -3.91 -5.68 3.98
N LEU A 63 -3.53 -6.52 4.93
CA LEU A 63 -4.04 -6.47 6.29
C LEU A 63 -2.86 -6.46 7.27
N PHE A 64 -2.86 -5.46 8.16
CA PHE A 64 -1.84 -5.33 9.19
C PHE A 64 -2.48 -5.59 10.55
N VAL A 65 -1.94 -6.54 11.29
CA VAL A 65 -2.45 -6.90 12.61
C VAL A 65 -1.33 -6.90 13.65
N SER A 66 -1.69 -6.71 14.90
CA SER A 66 -0.74 -6.75 16.01
C SER A 66 -0.06 -8.13 16.11
N ASN A 67 1.12 -8.15 16.73
CA ASN A 67 2.00 -9.31 16.72
C ASN A 67 1.68 -10.37 17.80
N ASP A 68 0.45 -10.39 18.33
CA ASP A 68 0.04 -11.34 19.38
C ASP A 68 -0.32 -12.73 18.85
N PHE A 69 -0.16 -12.94 17.55
CA PHE A 69 -0.47 -14.20 16.88
C PHE A 69 0.81 -14.90 16.42
N SER A 70 0.73 -16.21 16.26
CA SER A 70 1.81 -16.94 15.60
C SER A 70 1.64 -16.85 14.09
N LYS A 71 2.74 -17.02 13.36
CA LYS A 71 2.70 -17.04 11.90
C LYS A 71 1.79 -18.17 11.40
N GLU A 72 1.86 -19.33 12.03
CA GLU A 72 1.06 -20.50 11.66
C GLU A 72 -0.44 -20.26 11.82
N GLU A 73 -0.84 -19.58 12.90
CA GLU A 73 -2.23 -19.21 13.12
C GLU A 73 -2.75 -18.31 12.00
N LEU A 74 -1.93 -17.34 11.59
CA LEU A 74 -2.33 -16.39 10.55
C LEU A 74 -2.35 -17.05 9.17
N GLU A 75 -1.39 -17.93 8.89
CA GLU A 75 -1.34 -18.67 7.62
C GLU A 75 -2.53 -19.63 7.45
N ALA A 76 -3.12 -20.06 8.55
CA ALA A 76 -4.29 -20.94 8.53
C ALA A 76 -5.61 -20.21 8.26
N LEU A 77 -5.62 -18.89 8.30
CA LEU A 77 -6.84 -18.10 8.06
C LEU A 77 -7.30 -18.21 6.61
N PRO A 78 -8.62 -18.17 6.35
CA PRO A 78 -9.12 -18.15 4.98
C PRO A 78 -8.69 -16.88 4.26
N HIS A 79 -8.43 -17.01 2.96
CA HIS A 79 -8.06 -15.91 2.06
C HIS A 79 -6.68 -15.28 2.33
N VAL A 80 -5.92 -15.78 3.28
CA VAL A 80 -4.55 -15.32 3.53
C VAL A 80 -3.59 -16.13 2.67
N THR A 81 -2.85 -15.45 1.80
CA THR A 81 -1.91 -16.10 0.87
C THR A 81 -0.46 -15.93 1.29
N LYS A 82 -0.15 -14.92 2.09
CA LYS A 82 1.21 -14.66 2.55
C LYS A 82 1.18 -13.95 3.89
N VAL A 83 2.09 -14.32 4.78
CA VAL A 83 2.26 -13.69 6.10
C VAL A 83 3.71 -13.31 6.28
N SER A 84 3.96 -12.07 6.67
CA SER A 84 5.30 -11.58 6.95
C SER A 84 5.29 -10.59 8.10
N MET A 85 6.43 -10.38 8.76
CA MET A 85 6.58 -9.41 9.83
C MET A 85 7.11 -8.10 9.27
N THR A 86 6.48 -6.98 9.65
CA THR A 86 6.96 -5.66 9.26
C THR A 86 8.07 -5.19 10.20
N LYS A 87 8.80 -4.15 9.79
CA LYS A 87 9.82 -3.53 10.63
C LYS A 87 9.25 -2.93 11.92
N GLN A 88 7.98 -2.56 11.91
CA GLN A 88 7.29 -2.01 13.07
C GLN A 88 6.81 -3.08 14.06
N GLY A 89 7.00 -4.37 13.73
CA GLY A 89 6.61 -5.47 14.61
C GLY A 89 5.15 -5.89 14.48
N THR A 90 4.48 -5.51 13.40
CA THR A 90 3.14 -6.00 13.08
C THR A 90 3.22 -7.10 12.01
N TRP A 91 2.19 -7.95 11.97
CA TRP A 91 2.07 -8.93 10.89
C TRP A 91 1.43 -8.28 9.67
N LYS A 92 2.00 -8.54 8.50
CA LYS A 92 1.43 -8.15 7.22
C LYS A 92 0.87 -9.39 6.53
N LEU A 93 -0.42 -9.37 6.24
CA LEU A 93 -1.12 -10.43 5.54
C LEU A 93 -1.50 -9.96 4.15
N ILE A 94 -1.25 -10.80 3.15
CA ILE A 94 -1.73 -10.57 1.79
C ILE A 94 -2.95 -11.46 1.59
N LEU A 95 -4.05 -10.85 1.11
CA LEU A 95 -5.32 -11.51 0.92
C LEU A 95 -5.59 -11.74 -0.56
N ASP A 96 -6.25 -12.85 -0.88
CA ASP A 96 -6.71 -13.12 -2.24
C ASP A 96 -8.13 -12.58 -2.49
N ASP A 97 -8.79 -12.07 -1.45
CA ASP A 97 -10.14 -11.52 -1.53
C ASP A 97 -10.23 -10.27 -0.66
N ALA A 98 -10.41 -9.12 -1.30
CA ALA A 98 -10.50 -7.83 -0.60
C ALA A 98 -11.74 -7.77 0.31
N SER A 99 -12.77 -8.54 0.06
CA SER A 99 -14.00 -8.56 0.85
C SER A 99 -13.89 -9.40 2.14
N ALA A 100 -12.77 -10.06 2.36
CA ALA A 100 -12.56 -10.93 3.52
C ALA A 100 -12.32 -10.18 4.85
N GLY A 101 -12.18 -8.86 4.81
CA GLY A 101 -11.88 -8.06 6.01
C GLY A 101 -12.79 -8.33 7.20
N PRO A 102 -14.13 -8.22 7.04
CA PRO A 102 -15.04 -8.46 8.16
C PRO A 102 -14.94 -9.87 8.76
N GLU A 103 -14.83 -10.89 7.94
CA GLU A 103 -14.66 -12.27 8.40
C GLU A 103 -13.36 -12.45 9.19
N LEU A 104 -12.27 -11.90 8.67
CA LEU A 104 -10.98 -11.97 9.34
C LEU A 104 -10.99 -11.20 10.66
N PHE A 105 -11.65 -10.03 10.69
CA PHE A 105 -11.80 -9.28 11.93
C PHE A 105 -12.52 -10.10 13.00
N ASP A 106 -13.62 -10.75 12.64
CA ASP A 106 -14.37 -11.59 13.56
C ASP A 106 -13.52 -12.75 14.09
N ARG A 107 -12.77 -13.40 13.22
CA ARG A 107 -11.90 -14.51 13.61
C ARG A 107 -10.76 -14.08 14.53
N LEU A 108 -10.13 -12.96 14.21
CA LEU A 108 -8.97 -12.45 14.94
C LEU A 108 -9.34 -11.85 16.29
N THR A 109 -10.55 -11.31 16.44
CA THR A 109 -11.01 -10.71 17.70
C THR A 109 -11.69 -11.70 18.62
N LYS A 110 -11.98 -12.91 18.17
CA LYS A 110 -12.69 -13.92 18.98
C LYS A 110 -11.81 -14.41 20.13
N GLY A 111 -12.08 -13.89 21.33
CA GLY A 111 -11.31 -14.22 22.52
C GLY A 111 -9.95 -13.54 22.63
N HIS A 112 -9.69 -12.57 21.79
CA HIS A 112 -8.40 -11.85 21.73
C HIS A 112 -8.59 -10.34 21.71
N TYR A 113 -7.67 -9.65 22.35
CA TYR A 113 -7.53 -8.20 22.16
C TYR A 113 -6.70 -7.95 20.91
N LEU A 114 -7.19 -7.08 20.05
CA LEU A 114 -6.54 -6.74 18.80
C LEU A 114 -6.07 -5.27 18.85
N ALA A 115 -4.79 -5.06 19.10
CA ALA A 115 -4.24 -3.72 19.21
C ALA A 115 -4.18 -3.00 17.86
N THR A 116 -3.97 -3.73 16.77
CA THR A 116 -3.90 -3.18 15.42
C THR A 116 -4.71 -4.06 14.47
N PHE A 117 -5.58 -3.42 13.71
CA PHE A 117 -6.24 -4.02 12.57
C PHE A 117 -6.36 -2.93 11.51
N ASP A 118 -5.51 -2.99 10.50
CA ASP A 118 -5.43 -1.98 9.46
C ASP A 118 -5.58 -2.64 8.10
N HIS A 119 -6.71 -2.45 7.47
CA HIS A 119 -7.07 -3.07 6.19
C HIS A 119 -6.90 -2.07 5.07
N GLN A 120 -5.94 -2.30 4.19
CA GLN A 120 -5.51 -1.34 3.18
C GLN A 120 -5.42 -1.93 1.77
N ALA A 121 -5.48 -1.04 0.79
CA ALA A 121 -5.08 -1.34 -0.58
C ALA A 121 -3.54 -1.41 -0.66
N PRO A 122 -2.98 -2.02 -1.71
CA PRO A 122 -1.52 -2.04 -1.88
C PRO A 122 -0.97 -0.62 -2.06
N THR A 123 0.29 -0.43 -1.68
CA THR A 123 1.00 0.83 -1.91
C THR A 123 1.33 1.01 -3.39
N ILE A 124 1.69 2.23 -3.78
CA ILE A 124 2.13 2.48 -5.17
C ILE A 124 3.39 1.67 -5.50
N ASP A 125 4.30 1.49 -4.53
CA ASP A 125 5.47 0.64 -4.74
C ASP A 125 5.07 -0.81 -5.05
N GLU A 126 4.13 -1.35 -4.31
CA GLU A 126 3.61 -2.70 -4.54
C GLU A 126 2.91 -2.81 -5.90
N ILE A 127 2.12 -1.80 -6.26
CA ILE A 127 1.44 -1.75 -7.56
C ILE A 127 2.46 -1.71 -8.69
N PHE A 128 3.50 -0.89 -8.56
CA PHE A 128 4.58 -0.82 -9.54
C PHE A 128 5.23 -2.19 -9.73
N LYS A 129 5.52 -2.88 -8.64
CA LYS A 129 6.12 -4.23 -8.69
C LYS A 129 5.18 -5.24 -9.34
N LEU A 130 3.90 -5.22 -9.00
CA LEU A 130 2.90 -6.09 -9.61
C LEU A 130 2.81 -5.87 -11.13
N GLU A 131 2.75 -4.62 -11.57
CA GLU A 131 2.69 -4.28 -12.99
C GLU A 131 3.99 -4.61 -13.73
N SER A 132 5.10 -4.66 -13.03
CA SER A 132 6.40 -5.05 -13.59
C SER A 132 6.63 -6.57 -13.57
N GLY A 133 5.66 -7.35 -13.09
CA GLY A 133 5.79 -8.79 -12.98
C GLY A 133 6.62 -9.28 -11.81
N VAL A 134 6.91 -8.41 -10.85
CA VAL A 134 7.65 -8.77 -9.65
C VAL A 134 6.67 -9.29 -8.60
N GLU A 135 6.98 -10.44 -8.01
CA GLU A 135 6.17 -10.99 -6.91
C GLU A 135 6.34 -10.16 -5.65
N VAL A 136 5.24 -9.91 -4.98
CA VAL A 136 5.21 -9.04 -3.79
C VAL A 136 4.73 -9.84 -2.58
#